data_99b3d242ac5fb36d5c6b2e6b6cfc4b8b
#
_entry.id   99b3d242ac5fb36d5c6b2e6b6cfc4b8b
#
_cell.length_a   1.000
_cell.length_b   1.000
_cell.length_c   1.000
_cell.angle_alpha   90.00
_cell.angle_beta   90.00
_cell.angle_gamma   90.00
#
_symmetry.space_group_name_H-M   'P 1'
#
loop_
_entity.id
_entity.type
_entity.pdbx_description
1 polymer ?
#
loop_
_entity_poly.entity_id
_entity_poly.type
_entity_poly.pdbx_seq_one_letter_code
_entity_poly.pdbx_strand_id
1 'polypeptide(L)'
;MTIAEQKAAQRKAGIAARRALSEADRTSANAALCARIAGLDCFRTAQNILLYAAFGGEADLSALAGQATAQGKTLAWPVCGEGFSLTAAVPEANGWEVGAYGIRTPILRRSALLRPDQLDLVLVPCTAFDAACRRVGMGKGYYDRYLPRCTRAVKVGVAFEAQRVEAAAVDAHDQRLDGFVTEGGLYFGTDTTEL
;
A
#
# COMPACT_ATOMS: atom_id res chain seq x y z
N MET A 1 -18.67 -21.15 -4.70
CA MET A 1 -17.28 -20.80 -4.33
C MET A 1 -17.28 -20.22 -2.92
N THR A 2 -16.41 -20.70 -2.06
CA THR A 2 -16.16 -20.13 -0.74
C THR A 2 -15.46 -18.78 -0.86
N ILE A 3 -15.50 -17.94 0.18
CA ILE A 3 -14.76 -16.66 0.22
C ILE A 3 -13.25 -16.89 -0.01
N ALA A 4 -12.70 -17.96 0.56
CA ALA A 4 -11.28 -18.30 0.38
C ALA A 4 -10.92 -18.60 -1.09
N GLU A 5 -11.77 -19.35 -1.80
CA GLU A 5 -11.62 -19.63 -3.23
C GLU A 5 -11.78 -18.37 -4.08
N GLN A 6 -12.73 -17.49 -3.75
CA GLN A 6 -12.93 -16.20 -4.43
C GLN A 6 -11.71 -15.30 -4.24
N LYS A 7 -11.19 -15.16 -3.00
CA LYS A 7 -9.96 -14.42 -2.71
C LYS A 7 -8.77 -14.98 -3.52
N ALA A 8 -8.63 -16.29 -3.60
CA ALA A 8 -7.56 -16.92 -4.37
C ALA A 8 -7.66 -16.64 -5.87
N ALA A 9 -8.87 -16.71 -6.44
CA ALA A 9 -9.13 -16.40 -7.84
C ALA A 9 -8.86 -14.92 -8.16
N GLN A 10 -9.39 -13.99 -7.35
CA GLN A 10 -9.18 -12.56 -7.53
C GLN A 10 -7.70 -12.17 -7.36
N ARG A 11 -6.99 -12.77 -6.41
CA ARG A 11 -5.54 -12.58 -6.25
C ARG A 11 -4.79 -12.99 -7.51
N LYS A 12 -5.07 -14.17 -8.04
CA LYS A 12 -4.44 -14.67 -9.27
C LYS A 12 -4.72 -13.75 -10.45
N ALA A 13 -5.97 -13.35 -10.64
CA ALA A 13 -6.39 -12.46 -11.72
C ALA A 13 -5.72 -11.07 -11.62
N GLY A 14 -5.73 -10.45 -10.44
CA GLY A 14 -5.13 -9.13 -10.25
C GLY A 14 -3.60 -9.13 -10.40
N ILE A 15 -2.91 -10.19 -9.97
CA ILE A 15 -1.47 -10.35 -10.23
C ILE A 15 -1.20 -10.49 -11.73
N ALA A 16 -2.03 -11.26 -12.45
CA ALA A 16 -1.91 -11.41 -13.90
C ALA A 16 -2.18 -10.08 -14.61
N ALA A 17 -3.22 -9.35 -14.23
CA ALA A 17 -3.59 -8.06 -14.81
C ALA A 17 -2.46 -7.02 -14.68
N ARG A 18 -1.89 -6.85 -13.48
CA ARG A 18 -0.78 -5.90 -13.28
C ARG A 18 0.52 -6.30 -13.98
N ARG A 19 0.74 -7.62 -14.19
CA ARG A 19 1.91 -8.12 -14.94
C ARG A 19 1.75 -7.98 -16.45
N ALA A 20 0.53 -7.94 -16.94
CA ALA A 20 0.21 -7.77 -18.36
C ALA A 20 0.43 -6.33 -18.86
N LEU A 21 0.55 -5.35 -17.96
CA LEU A 21 0.88 -3.98 -18.34
C LEU A 21 2.25 -3.96 -19.04
N SER A 22 2.31 -3.29 -20.20
CA SER A 22 3.58 -3.04 -20.87
C SER A 22 4.50 -2.19 -19.99
N GLU A 23 5.80 -2.19 -20.26
CA GLU A 23 6.74 -1.34 -19.53
C GLU A 23 6.40 0.15 -19.67
N ALA A 24 5.99 0.59 -20.86
CA ALA A 24 5.57 1.96 -21.11
C ALA A 24 4.31 2.34 -20.34
N ASP A 25 3.28 1.47 -20.36
CA ASP A 25 2.03 1.70 -19.61
C ASP A 25 2.29 1.74 -18.10
N ARG A 26 3.12 0.81 -17.60
CA ARG A 26 3.51 0.75 -16.19
C ARG A 26 4.25 2.02 -15.75
N THR A 27 5.19 2.50 -16.56
CA THR A 27 5.94 3.73 -16.28
C THR A 27 5.01 4.93 -16.22
N SER A 28 4.12 5.06 -17.20
CA SER A 28 3.12 6.13 -17.25
C SER A 28 2.15 6.05 -16.05
N ALA A 29 1.66 4.85 -15.74
CA ALA A 29 0.74 4.62 -14.62
C ALA A 29 1.41 4.93 -13.27
N ASN A 30 2.67 4.53 -13.05
CA ASN A 30 3.42 4.87 -11.84
C ASN A 30 3.59 6.38 -11.67
N ALA A 31 3.91 7.10 -12.75
CA ALA A 31 4.02 8.56 -12.72
C ALA A 31 2.68 9.22 -12.38
N ALA A 32 1.59 8.78 -12.99
CA ALA A 32 0.24 9.27 -12.72
C ALA A 32 -0.20 9.00 -11.28
N LEU A 33 0.07 7.79 -10.76
CA LEU A 33 -0.20 7.42 -9.37
C LEU A 33 0.56 8.31 -8.39
N CYS A 34 1.86 8.49 -8.58
CA CYS A 34 2.68 9.34 -7.73
C CYS A 34 2.19 10.79 -7.74
N ALA A 35 1.90 11.35 -8.91
CA ALA A 35 1.38 12.70 -9.04
C ALA A 35 0.02 12.87 -8.35
N ARG A 36 -0.88 11.89 -8.51
CA ARG A 36 -2.21 11.91 -7.90
C ARG A 36 -2.12 11.82 -6.37
N ILE A 37 -1.30 10.92 -5.83
CA ILE A 37 -1.07 10.81 -4.38
C ILE A 37 -0.47 12.10 -3.82
N ALA A 38 0.50 12.70 -4.52
CA ALA A 38 1.12 13.96 -4.10
C ALA A 38 0.13 15.13 -4.03
N GLY A 39 -0.96 15.07 -4.79
CA GLY A 39 -2.05 16.05 -4.78
C GLY A 39 -3.07 15.87 -3.66
N LEU A 40 -3.08 14.73 -2.96
CA LEU A 40 -4.03 14.46 -1.88
C LEU A 40 -3.74 15.32 -0.64
N ASP A 41 -4.77 15.76 0.03
CA ASP A 41 -4.63 16.53 1.28
C ASP A 41 -3.99 15.70 2.38
N CYS A 42 -4.37 14.42 2.49
CA CYS A 42 -3.76 13.51 3.45
C CYS A 42 -2.25 13.31 3.21
N PHE A 43 -1.76 13.34 1.95
CA PHE A 43 -0.32 13.30 1.68
C PHE A 43 0.34 14.65 2.00
N ARG A 44 -0.28 15.78 1.62
CA ARG A 44 0.30 17.11 1.83
C ARG A 44 0.49 17.41 3.32
N THR A 45 -0.48 17.03 4.15
CA THR A 45 -0.47 17.30 5.60
C THR A 45 0.30 16.26 6.42
N ALA A 46 0.43 15.02 5.93
CA ALA A 46 1.15 13.96 6.63
C ALA A 46 2.62 14.30 6.87
N GLN A 47 3.11 14.00 8.07
CA GLN A 47 4.53 14.04 8.43
C GLN A 47 5.13 12.63 8.46
N ASN A 48 4.41 11.65 9.00
CA ASN A 48 4.86 10.26 9.12
C ASN A 48 4.09 9.38 8.17
N ILE A 49 4.73 8.85 7.14
CA ILE A 49 4.10 8.07 6.08
C ILE A 49 4.66 6.65 6.08
N LEU A 50 3.79 5.65 6.13
CA LEU A 50 4.17 4.27 5.83
C LEU A 50 3.97 4.01 4.34
N LEU A 51 5.08 3.81 3.63
CA LEU A 51 5.12 3.35 2.24
C LEU A 51 5.20 1.82 2.18
N TYR A 52 5.36 1.28 0.99
CA TYR A 52 5.75 -0.10 0.75
C TYR A 52 6.85 -0.15 -0.32
N ALA A 53 7.69 -1.18 -0.29
CA ALA A 53 8.62 -1.48 -1.36
C ALA A 53 7.90 -2.35 -2.41
N ALA A 54 7.77 -1.83 -3.62
CA ALA A 54 7.02 -2.50 -4.69
C ALA A 54 7.60 -3.88 -5.01
N PHE A 55 6.75 -4.89 -5.09
CA PHE A 55 7.11 -6.27 -5.36
C PHE A 55 6.16 -6.93 -6.36
N GLY A 56 6.68 -7.80 -7.21
CA GLY A 56 5.87 -8.62 -8.11
C GLY A 56 4.96 -7.82 -9.06
N GLY A 57 5.42 -6.66 -9.51
CA GLY A 57 4.70 -5.77 -10.41
C GLY A 57 3.71 -4.83 -9.72
N GLU A 58 3.84 -4.59 -8.42
CA GLU A 58 3.11 -3.53 -7.72
C GLU A 58 3.47 -2.14 -8.26
N ALA A 59 2.61 -1.17 -8.01
CA ALA A 59 2.89 0.23 -8.36
C ALA A 59 4.15 0.71 -7.63
N ASP A 60 5.08 1.28 -8.37
CA ASP A 60 6.33 1.81 -7.83
C ASP A 60 6.14 3.26 -7.38
N LEU A 61 6.33 3.49 -6.10
CA LEU A 61 6.21 4.80 -5.45
C LEU A 61 7.56 5.45 -5.15
N SER A 62 8.64 5.03 -5.79
CA SER A 62 9.99 5.57 -5.54
C SER A 62 10.09 7.08 -5.82
N ALA A 63 9.42 7.56 -6.86
CA ALA A 63 9.34 8.99 -7.17
C ALA A 63 8.60 9.77 -6.08
N LEU A 64 7.51 9.23 -5.55
CA LEU A 64 6.77 9.81 -4.42
C LEU A 64 7.62 9.83 -3.16
N ALA A 65 8.38 8.76 -2.89
CA ALA A 65 9.30 8.69 -1.76
C ALA A 65 10.38 9.78 -1.84
N GLY A 66 10.96 9.99 -3.02
CA GLY A 66 11.91 11.08 -3.26
C GLY A 66 11.31 12.47 -2.98
N GLN A 67 10.09 12.70 -3.47
CA GLN A 67 9.38 13.97 -3.23
C GLN A 67 9.07 14.18 -1.74
N ALA A 68 8.57 13.15 -1.05
CA ALA A 68 8.26 13.22 0.38
C ALA A 68 9.51 13.50 1.22
N THR A 69 10.64 12.85 0.89
CA THR A 69 11.94 13.10 1.54
C THR A 69 12.40 14.56 1.33
N ALA A 70 12.27 15.08 0.11
CA ALA A 70 12.62 16.48 -0.20
C ALA A 70 11.74 17.49 0.56
N GLN A 71 10.51 17.11 0.93
CA GLN A 71 9.59 17.89 1.78
C GLN A 71 9.85 17.73 3.29
N GLY A 72 10.87 16.97 3.69
CA GLY A 72 11.21 16.74 5.10
C GLY A 72 10.24 15.78 5.84
N LYS A 73 9.45 14.98 5.10
CA LYS A 73 8.56 13.99 5.69
C LYS A 73 9.34 12.76 6.16
N THR A 74 8.88 12.12 7.20
CA THR A 74 9.43 10.86 7.71
C THR A 74 8.80 9.69 6.97
N LEU A 75 9.63 8.91 6.28
CA LEU A 75 9.19 7.74 5.55
C LEU A 75 9.56 6.46 6.28
N ALA A 76 8.56 5.65 6.59
CA ALA A 76 8.71 4.31 7.11
C ALA A 76 8.38 3.26 6.04
N TRP A 77 9.03 2.10 6.14
CA TRP A 77 8.74 0.92 5.32
C TRP A 77 8.37 -0.27 6.19
N PRO A 78 7.51 -1.18 5.70
CA PRO A 78 7.10 -2.34 6.47
C PRO A 78 8.24 -3.36 6.56
N VAL A 79 8.50 -3.82 7.76
CA VAL A 79 9.30 -5.03 8.03
C VAL A 79 8.35 -6.09 8.54
N CYS A 80 8.24 -7.18 7.77
CA CYS A 80 7.41 -8.33 8.10
C CYS A 80 8.17 -9.25 9.06
N GLY A 81 7.58 -9.59 10.19
CA GLY A 81 8.15 -10.43 11.23
C GLY A 81 7.34 -11.70 11.49
N GLU A 82 7.74 -12.43 12.51
CA GLU A 82 7.04 -13.63 12.99
C GLU A 82 5.61 -13.34 13.43
N GLY A 83 4.75 -14.34 13.39
CA GLY A 83 3.34 -14.21 13.74
C GLY A 83 2.56 -13.26 12.81
N PHE A 84 3.07 -13.03 11.58
CA PHE A 84 2.51 -12.07 10.63
C PHE A 84 2.45 -10.64 11.19
N SER A 85 3.42 -10.27 12.03
CA SER A 85 3.58 -8.91 12.53
C SER A 85 4.16 -7.99 11.47
N LEU A 86 3.82 -6.69 11.53
CA LEU A 86 4.37 -5.64 10.69
C LEU A 86 4.92 -4.54 11.59
N THR A 87 6.13 -4.09 11.28
CA THR A 87 6.81 -2.97 11.97
C THR A 87 7.09 -1.87 10.96
N ALA A 88 6.72 -0.64 11.28
CA ALA A 88 7.06 0.53 10.47
C ALA A 88 8.47 1.01 10.85
N ALA A 89 9.42 0.84 9.95
CA ALA A 89 10.84 1.16 10.17
C ALA A 89 11.29 2.30 9.28
N VAL A 90 11.95 3.29 9.87
CA VAL A 90 12.61 4.43 9.20
C VAL A 90 14.10 4.13 9.13
N PRO A 91 14.61 3.61 8.01
CA PRO A 91 16.00 3.17 7.91
C PRO A 91 16.97 4.34 7.85
N GLU A 92 18.15 4.17 8.43
CA GLU A 92 19.32 5.00 8.15
C GLU A 92 19.74 4.87 6.68
N ALA A 93 20.60 5.77 6.20
CA ALA A 93 21.08 5.77 4.81
C ALA A 93 21.60 4.39 4.35
N ASN A 94 22.35 3.69 5.20
CA ASN A 94 22.88 2.34 4.96
C ASN A 94 22.08 1.24 5.71
N GLY A 95 20.83 1.52 6.10
CA GLY A 95 19.98 0.65 6.90
C GLY A 95 19.09 -0.29 6.07
N TRP A 96 19.57 -0.76 4.91
CA TRP A 96 18.80 -1.60 4.01
C TRP A 96 19.49 -2.92 3.73
N GLU A 97 18.68 -3.96 3.53
CA GLU A 97 19.11 -5.28 3.06
C GLU A 97 18.14 -5.81 2.00
N VAL A 98 18.53 -6.88 1.33
CA VAL A 98 17.62 -7.64 0.45
C VAL A 98 16.96 -8.71 1.30
N GLY A 99 15.68 -8.52 1.58
CA GLY A 99 14.86 -9.45 2.34
C GLY A 99 14.26 -10.58 1.51
N ALA A 100 13.24 -11.22 2.04
CA ALA A 100 12.51 -12.28 1.35
C ALA A 100 11.95 -11.79 0.01
N TYR A 101 11.94 -12.68 -0.98
CA TYR A 101 11.47 -12.41 -2.35
C TYR A 101 12.25 -11.33 -3.12
N GLY A 102 13.46 -10.98 -2.69
CA GLY A 102 14.25 -9.91 -3.31
C GLY A 102 13.77 -8.50 -2.97
N ILE A 103 12.89 -8.35 -2.00
CA ILE A 103 12.33 -7.05 -1.59
C ILE A 103 13.38 -6.30 -0.77
N ARG A 104 13.64 -5.04 -1.13
CA ARG A 104 14.47 -4.14 -0.33
C ARG A 104 13.77 -3.86 1.00
N THR A 105 14.39 -4.26 2.10
CA THR A 105 13.79 -4.26 3.44
C THR A 105 14.68 -3.49 4.42
N PRO A 106 14.12 -2.64 5.31
CA PRO A 106 14.89 -2.00 6.36
C PRO A 106 15.52 -3.01 7.34
N ILE A 107 16.76 -2.78 7.73
CA ILE A 107 17.43 -3.50 8.81
C ILE A 107 16.95 -2.89 10.13
N LEU A 108 16.17 -3.62 10.93
CA LEU A 108 15.55 -3.08 12.16
C LEU A 108 16.55 -2.44 13.13
N ARG A 109 17.72 -3.08 13.34
CA ARG A 109 18.79 -2.53 14.25
C ARG A 109 19.42 -1.22 13.73
N ARG A 110 19.15 -0.83 12.49
CA ARG A 110 19.63 0.37 11.81
C ARG A 110 18.45 1.26 11.35
N SER A 111 17.37 1.20 12.09
CA SER A 111 16.15 1.94 11.79
C SER A 111 15.54 2.50 13.07
N ALA A 112 15.06 3.72 13.00
CA ALA A 112 14.10 4.21 13.97
C ALA A 112 12.75 3.52 13.73
N LEU A 113 11.98 3.27 14.77
CA LEU A 113 10.67 2.61 14.66
C LEU A 113 9.57 3.62 14.94
N LEU A 114 8.54 3.62 14.09
CA LEU A 114 7.31 4.35 14.34
C LEU A 114 6.25 3.40 14.89
N ARG A 115 5.60 3.82 15.98
CA ARG A 115 4.40 3.15 16.45
C ARG A 115 3.25 3.39 15.47
N PRO A 116 2.28 2.47 15.35
CA PRO A 116 1.14 2.63 14.43
C PRO A 116 0.34 3.92 14.65
N ASP A 117 0.20 4.36 15.91
CA ASP A 117 -0.50 5.58 16.30
C ASP A 117 0.25 6.90 15.97
N GLN A 118 1.50 6.81 15.53
CA GLN A 118 2.31 7.95 15.08
C GLN A 118 2.23 8.19 13.58
N LEU A 119 1.66 7.25 12.82
CA LEU A 119 1.49 7.38 11.38
C LEU A 119 0.33 8.33 11.06
N ASP A 120 0.52 9.17 10.04
CA ASP A 120 -0.49 10.07 9.51
C ASP A 120 -1.09 9.54 8.19
N LEU A 121 -0.31 8.80 7.41
CA LEU A 121 -0.74 8.17 6.15
C LEU A 121 -0.13 6.77 6.02
N VAL A 122 -0.95 5.81 5.61
CA VAL A 122 -0.50 4.46 5.26
C VAL A 122 -0.89 4.16 3.83
N LEU A 123 0.09 3.93 2.96
CA LEU A 123 -0.12 3.49 1.59
C LEU A 123 -0.09 1.96 1.54
N VAL A 124 -1.19 1.36 1.08
CA VAL A 124 -1.44 -0.09 1.18
C VAL A 124 -1.47 -0.73 -0.19
N PRO A 125 -0.55 -1.65 -0.52
CA PRO A 125 -0.62 -2.40 -1.77
C PRO A 125 -1.70 -3.49 -1.68
N CYS A 126 -2.24 -3.88 -2.83
CA CYS A 126 -3.16 -5.01 -2.93
C CYS A 126 -3.01 -5.78 -4.24
N THR A 127 -3.72 -6.90 -4.35
CA THR A 127 -3.81 -7.67 -5.59
C THR A 127 -5.11 -7.37 -6.36
N ALA A 128 -6.19 -7.09 -5.65
CA ALA A 128 -7.45 -6.65 -6.24
C ALA A 128 -8.16 -5.70 -5.26
N PHE A 129 -9.02 -4.83 -5.77
CA PHE A 129 -9.82 -3.90 -5.00
C PHE A 129 -11.15 -3.61 -5.70
N ASP A 130 -12.11 -3.04 -4.98
CA ASP A 130 -13.37 -2.56 -5.54
C ASP A 130 -13.64 -1.08 -5.23
N ALA A 131 -14.65 -0.53 -5.87
CA ALA A 131 -15.05 0.86 -5.70
C ALA A 131 -15.54 1.19 -4.28
N ALA A 132 -15.86 0.18 -3.46
CA ALA A 132 -16.20 0.34 -2.05
C ALA A 132 -14.97 0.32 -1.13
N CYS A 133 -13.77 0.42 -1.67
CA CYS A 133 -12.49 0.42 -0.94
C CYS A 133 -12.20 -0.85 -0.12
N ARG A 134 -12.79 -1.99 -0.55
CA ARG A 134 -12.44 -3.31 -0.06
C ARG A 134 -11.28 -3.85 -0.89
N ARG A 135 -10.42 -4.67 -0.29
CA ARG A 135 -9.22 -5.17 -0.96
C ARG A 135 -8.97 -6.66 -0.72
N VAL A 136 -8.29 -7.26 -1.67
CA VAL A 136 -7.68 -8.57 -1.54
C VAL A 136 -6.16 -8.39 -1.55
N GLY A 137 -5.51 -8.78 -0.47
CA GLY A 137 -4.04 -8.76 -0.34
C GLY A 137 -3.40 -10.08 -0.77
N MET A 138 -2.09 -10.22 -0.49
CA MET A 138 -1.29 -11.43 -0.80
C MET A 138 -1.64 -12.64 0.09
N GLY A 139 -2.54 -12.52 1.06
CA GLY A 139 -3.10 -13.63 1.84
C GLY A 139 -2.40 -13.94 3.15
N LYS A 140 -1.43 -13.15 3.59
CA LYS A 140 -0.77 -13.32 4.91
C LYS A 140 -1.41 -12.50 6.03
N GLY A 141 -2.24 -11.50 5.70
CA GLY A 141 -2.98 -10.67 6.64
C GLY A 141 -2.12 -9.70 7.46
N TYR A 142 -0.94 -9.33 6.98
CA TYR A 142 -0.08 -8.34 7.66
C TYR A 142 -0.79 -7.01 7.89
N TYR A 143 -1.37 -6.45 6.84
CA TYR A 143 -2.07 -5.17 6.92
C TYR A 143 -3.38 -5.27 7.73
N ASP A 144 -4.10 -6.39 7.65
CA ASP A 144 -5.36 -6.58 8.38
C ASP A 144 -5.16 -6.57 9.90
N ARG A 145 -3.99 -7.04 10.37
CA ARG A 145 -3.59 -6.98 11.78
C ARG A 145 -2.98 -5.63 12.16
N TYR A 146 -2.37 -4.93 11.22
CA TYR A 146 -1.64 -3.70 11.48
C TYR A 146 -2.53 -2.45 11.45
N LEU A 147 -3.39 -2.33 10.43
CA LEU A 147 -4.20 -1.15 10.18
C LEU A 147 -5.13 -0.72 11.33
N PRO A 148 -5.76 -1.65 12.09
CA PRO A 148 -6.57 -1.26 13.25
C PRO A 148 -5.80 -0.49 14.33
N ARG A 149 -4.48 -0.67 14.38
CA ARG A 149 -3.58 0.02 15.31
C ARG A 149 -3.17 1.41 14.84
N CYS A 150 -3.36 1.72 13.54
CA CYS A 150 -3.07 3.02 12.93
C CYS A 150 -4.28 3.95 13.12
N THR A 151 -4.55 4.35 14.36
CA THR A 151 -5.79 5.03 14.75
C THR A 151 -5.92 6.45 14.22
N ARG A 152 -4.80 7.09 13.84
CA ARG A 152 -4.75 8.46 13.31
C ARG A 152 -4.57 8.51 11.81
N ALA A 153 -3.98 7.46 11.23
CA ALA A 153 -3.59 7.47 9.85
C ALA A 153 -4.78 7.36 8.90
N VAL A 154 -4.74 8.14 7.83
CA VAL A 154 -5.54 7.86 6.62
C VAL A 154 -4.92 6.65 5.91
N LYS A 155 -5.74 5.68 5.53
CA LYS A 155 -5.35 4.41 4.92
C LYS A 155 -5.76 4.40 3.46
N VAL A 156 -4.81 4.57 2.56
CA VAL A 156 -5.05 4.70 1.12
C VAL A 156 -4.47 3.48 0.40
N GLY A 157 -5.34 2.77 -0.30
CA GLY A 157 -4.94 1.69 -1.19
C GLY A 157 -4.29 2.24 -2.47
N VAL A 158 -3.27 1.55 -2.95
CA VAL A 158 -2.60 1.88 -4.21
C VAL A 158 -2.59 0.66 -5.10
N ALA A 159 -3.15 0.79 -6.29
CA ALA A 159 -3.24 -0.28 -7.27
C ALA A 159 -3.34 0.30 -8.69
N PHE A 160 -3.08 -0.51 -9.70
CA PHE A 160 -3.42 -0.17 -11.07
C PHE A 160 -4.93 -0.40 -11.31
N GLU A 161 -5.55 0.41 -12.17
CA GLU A 161 -6.97 0.28 -12.52
C GLU A 161 -7.31 -1.13 -13.04
N ALA A 162 -6.36 -1.77 -13.71
CA ALA A 162 -6.48 -3.15 -14.18
C ALA A 162 -6.70 -4.20 -13.05
N GLN A 163 -6.45 -3.83 -11.79
CA GLN A 163 -6.67 -4.70 -10.63
C GLN A 163 -8.07 -4.52 -10.01
N ARG A 164 -8.88 -3.59 -10.54
CA ARG A 164 -10.22 -3.34 -10.04
C ARG A 164 -11.16 -4.50 -10.38
N VAL A 165 -11.97 -4.89 -9.42
CA VAL A 165 -13.03 -5.88 -9.55
C VAL A 165 -14.39 -5.24 -9.22
N GLU A 166 -15.49 -5.87 -9.64
CA GLU A 166 -16.84 -5.39 -9.31
C GLU A 166 -17.08 -5.46 -7.79
N ALA A 167 -16.72 -6.57 -7.15
CA ALA A 167 -16.81 -6.76 -5.71
C ALA A 167 -15.60 -7.57 -5.23
N ALA A 168 -14.80 -6.99 -4.33
CA ALA A 168 -13.69 -7.69 -3.70
C ALA A 168 -14.22 -8.72 -2.70
N ALA A 169 -13.70 -9.94 -2.78
CA ALA A 169 -14.02 -11.00 -1.85
C ALA A 169 -13.35 -10.69 -0.50
N VAL A 170 -14.15 -10.39 0.51
CA VAL A 170 -13.70 -10.06 1.86
C VAL A 170 -14.47 -10.83 2.91
N ASP A 171 -13.87 -11.03 4.08
CA ASP A 171 -14.52 -11.56 5.28
C ASP A 171 -14.46 -10.52 6.42
N ALA A 172 -14.98 -10.90 7.58
CA ALA A 172 -15.12 -9.99 8.72
C ALA A 172 -13.78 -9.51 9.31
N HIS A 173 -12.66 -10.13 8.96
CA HIS A 173 -11.33 -9.76 9.46
C HIS A 173 -10.59 -8.82 8.52
N ASP A 174 -11.03 -8.71 7.26
CA ASP A 174 -10.39 -7.84 6.29
C ASP A 174 -10.68 -6.37 6.58
N GLN A 175 -9.64 -5.56 6.61
CA GLN A 175 -9.77 -4.14 6.86
C GLN A 175 -10.11 -3.39 5.59
N ARG A 176 -11.19 -2.58 5.64
CA ARG A 176 -11.54 -1.63 4.61
C ARG A 176 -10.60 -0.43 4.69
N LEU A 177 -10.32 0.20 3.56
CA LEU A 177 -9.50 1.40 3.49
C LEU A 177 -10.37 2.66 3.37
N ASP A 178 -9.79 3.81 3.69
CA ASP A 178 -10.47 5.11 3.58
C ASP A 178 -10.63 5.52 2.11
N GLY A 179 -9.70 5.09 1.25
CA GLY A 179 -9.81 5.28 -0.19
C GLY A 179 -8.81 4.45 -1.00
N PHE A 180 -8.91 4.56 -2.32
CA PHE A 180 -7.98 4.00 -3.29
C PHE A 180 -7.55 5.02 -4.32
N VAL A 181 -6.29 4.94 -4.73
CA VAL A 181 -5.70 5.69 -5.84
C VAL A 181 -5.26 4.72 -6.91
N THR A 182 -5.68 5.01 -8.14
CA THR A 182 -5.20 4.36 -9.37
C THR A 182 -4.70 5.42 -10.35
N GLU A 183 -4.07 5.00 -11.44
CA GLU A 183 -3.76 5.91 -12.56
C GLU A 183 -5.03 6.44 -13.22
N GLY A 184 -6.16 5.73 -13.12
CA GLY A 184 -7.45 6.10 -13.68
C GLY A 184 -8.29 7.04 -12.81
N GLY A 185 -8.08 7.03 -11.47
CA GLY A 185 -8.94 7.83 -10.59
C GLY A 185 -8.72 7.65 -9.10
N LEU A 186 -9.67 8.22 -8.35
CA LEU A 186 -9.79 8.13 -6.89
C LEU A 186 -11.08 7.40 -6.54
N TYR A 187 -11.04 6.57 -5.53
CA TYR A 187 -12.19 5.90 -4.94
C TYR A 187 -12.24 6.23 -3.47
N PHE A 188 -13.41 6.51 -2.95
CA PHE A 188 -13.61 6.92 -1.56
C PHE A 188 -14.36 5.84 -0.79
N GLY A 189 -13.94 5.59 0.44
CA GLY A 189 -14.72 4.77 1.37
C GLY A 189 -16.07 5.44 1.69
N THR A 190 -17.06 4.66 2.14
CA THR A 190 -18.43 5.19 2.40
C THR A 190 -18.47 6.31 3.41
N ASP A 191 -17.49 6.40 4.31
CA ASP A 191 -17.44 7.38 5.38
C ASP A 191 -16.41 8.50 5.11
N THR A 192 -15.80 8.49 3.90
CA THR A 192 -14.74 9.44 3.52
C THR A 192 -15.22 10.22 2.29
N THR A 193 -15.22 11.54 2.39
CA THR A 193 -15.60 12.45 1.30
C THR A 193 -14.36 13.07 0.62
N GLU A 194 -13.20 13.03 1.28
CA GLU A 194 -11.92 13.59 0.80
C GLU A 194 -10.73 12.74 1.30
N LEU A 195 -9.65 12.71 0.55
CA LEU A 195 -8.38 12.04 0.89
C LEU A 195 -7.23 13.05 0.98
#